data_f7cce194bd9c3f987e9fdc681c87a387
#
_entry.id   f7cce194bd9c3f987e9fdc681c87a387
#
_cell.length_a   1.000
_cell.length_b   1.000
_cell.length_c   1.000
_cell.angle_alpha   90.00
_cell.angle_beta   90.00
_cell.angle_gamma   90.00
#
_symmetry.space_group_name_H-M   'P 1'
#
loop_
_entity.id
_entity.type
_entity.pdbx_description
1 polymer ?
#
loop_
_entity_poly.entity_id
_entity_poly.type
_entity_poly.pdbx_seq_one_letter_code
_entity_poly.pdbx_strand_id
1 'polypeptide(L)' 'FARTMFLAADPSMAAARATDDPVLKALYEQKADVERRIAELRELRGQIDQDRYDSDLEELLVELALTNRAIQAREDGD' A
#
# COMPACT_ATOMS: atom_id res chain seq x y z
N PHE A 1 15.29 23.16 0.51
CA PHE A 1 14.99 22.67 0.29
C PHE A 1 14.33 21.85 0.43
N ALA A 2 14.12 21.79 0.54
CA ALA A 2 13.59 21.03 0.54
C ALA A 2 13.08 20.19 0.87
N ARG A 3 12.84 20.22 0.89
CA ARG A 3 12.46 19.40 1.07
C ARG A 3 11.75 18.63 0.90
N THR A 4 11.61 18.80 0.61
CA THR A 4 10.98 18.09 0.40
C THR A 4 10.47 17.20 0.44
N MET A 5 10.40 17.10 0.35
CA MET A 5 10.08 16.25 0.28
C MET A 5 9.47 15.45 0.55
N PHE A 6 9.37 15.63 0.65
CA PHE A 6 9.00 14.90 0.82
C PHE A 6 8.39 14.21 0.77
N LEU A 7 8.41 14.52 0.52
CA LEU A 7 7.98 13.96 0.53
C LEU A 7 7.30 13.22 0.83
N ALA A 8 6.90 14.30 0.61
CA ALA A 8 6.06 13.53 1.47
C ALA A 8 6.27 12.05 1.30
N ALA A 9 7.08 11.57 2.02
CA ALA A 9 7.49 10.20 1.87
C ALA A 9 6.37 9.26 2.26
N ASP A 10 6.10 8.30 1.38
CA ASP A 10 5.22 7.19 1.70
C ASP A 10 5.89 6.36 2.80
N PRO A 11 5.25 6.19 3.97
CA PRO A 11 5.87 5.41 5.06
C PRO A 11 6.21 3.98 4.66
N SER A 12 5.40 3.37 3.77
CA SER A 12 5.68 2.00 3.33
C SER A 12 6.96 1.93 2.52
N MET A 13 7.23 2.94 1.70
CA MET A 13 8.46 2.97 0.92
C MET A 13 9.67 3.23 1.80
N ALA A 14 9.51 4.04 2.83
CA ALA A 14 10.59 4.28 3.77
C ALA A 14 10.95 3.00 4.52
N ALA A 15 9.93 2.24 4.94
CA ALA A 15 10.16 0.97 5.62
C ALA A 15 10.83 -0.03 4.70
N ALA A 16 10.44 -0.04 3.42
CA ALA A 16 11.03 -0.96 2.45
C ALA A 16 12.53 -0.69 2.28
N ARG A 17 12.92 0.59 2.31
CA ARG A 17 14.33 0.94 2.16
C ARG A 17 15.13 0.63 3.40
N ALA A 18 14.49 0.59 4.56
CA ALA A 18 15.18 0.40 5.83
C ALA A 18 15.41 -1.05 6.19
N THR A 19 14.75 -1.98 5.51
CA THR A 19 14.87 -3.39 5.84
C THR A 19 15.87 -4.09 4.93
N ASP A 20 16.59 -5.05 5.51
CA ASP A 20 17.51 -5.90 4.75
C ASP A 20 16.86 -7.20 4.28
N ASP A 21 15.65 -7.48 4.76
CA ASP A 21 14.95 -8.71 4.40
C ASP A 21 14.28 -8.54 3.02
N PRO A 22 14.72 -9.28 1.99
CA PRO A 22 14.15 -9.09 0.65
C PRO A 22 12.67 -9.45 0.59
N VAL A 23 12.22 -10.43 1.38
CA VAL A 23 10.81 -10.77 1.41
C VAL A 23 10.00 -9.66 2.03
N LEU A 24 10.47 -9.14 3.15
CA LEU A 24 9.78 -8.04 3.83
C LEU A 24 9.77 -6.79 2.96
N LYS A 25 10.89 -6.52 2.30
CA LYS A 25 10.99 -5.39 1.39
C LYS A 25 9.95 -5.49 0.27
N ALA A 26 9.81 -6.67 -0.31
CA ALA A 26 8.85 -6.89 -1.38
C ALA A 26 7.42 -6.69 -0.87
N LEU A 27 7.13 -7.12 0.35
CA LEU A 27 5.82 -6.95 0.94
C LEU A 27 5.49 -5.48 1.17
N TYR A 28 6.47 -4.70 1.64
CA TYR A 28 6.24 -3.26 1.81
C TYR A 28 6.02 -2.56 0.48
N GLU A 29 6.75 -2.98 -0.56
CA GLU A 29 6.55 -2.42 -1.89
C GLU A 29 5.16 -2.76 -2.42
N GLN A 30 4.71 -3.98 -2.18
CA GLN A 30 3.37 -4.39 -2.58
C GLN A 30 2.31 -3.57 -1.83
N LYS A 31 2.53 -3.35 -0.55
CA LYS A 31 1.61 -2.54 0.24
C LYS A 31 1.50 -1.13 -0.32
N ALA A 32 2.64 -0.52 -0.64
CA ALA A 32 2.64 0.83 -1.21
C ALA A 32 1.90 0.86 -2.54
N ASP A 33 2.06 -0.17 -3.36
CA ASP A 33 1.38 -0.24 -4.64
C ASP A 33 -0.13 -0.33 -4.46
N VAL A 34 -0.58 -1.17 -3.53
CA VAL A 34 -2.01 -1.30 -3.26
C VAL A 34 -2.58 0.02 -2.73
N GLU A 35 -1.87 0.67 -1.83
CA GLU A 35 -2.31 1.95 -1.29
C GLU A 35 -2.42 3.01 -2.38
N ARG A 36 -1.48 3.01 -3.31
CA ARG A 36 -1.54 3.93 -4.43
C ARG A 36 -2.77 3.66 -5.30
N ARG A 37 -3.08 2.39 -5.57
CA ARG A 37 -4.25 2.05 -6.35
C ARG A 37 -5.54 2.46 -5.66
N ILE A 38 -5.58 2.34 -4.35
CA ILE A 38 -6.74 2.79 -3.59
C ILE A 38 -6.92 4.29 -3.75
N ALA A 39 -5.83 5.05 -3.66
CA ALA A 39 -5.90 6.49 -3.81
C ALA A 39 -6.37 6.87 -5.21
N GLU A 40 -5.87 6.18 -6.24
CA GLU A 40 -6.28 6.44 -7.60
C GLU A 40 -7.77 6.14 -7.80
N LEU A 41 -8.22 5.04 -7.21
CA LEU A 41 -9.63 4.68 -7.31
C LEU A 41 -10.52 5.72 -6.64
N ARG A 42 -10.08 6.23 -5.49
CA ARG A 42 -10.86 7.23 -4.77
C ARG A 42 -10.99 8.52 -5.58
N GLU A 43 -10.00 8.82 -6.40
CA GLU A 43 -10.09 9.99 -7.28
C GLU A 43 -11.09 9.77 -8.40
N LEU A 44 -11.37 8.53 -8.73
CA LEU A 44 -12.35 8.19 -9.77
C LEU A 44 -13.77 8.12 -9.21
N ARG A 45 -13.94 8.31 -7.93
CA ARG A 45 -15.25 8.30 -7.31
C ARG A 45 -16.14 9.33 -7.98
N GLY A 46 -17.32 8.89 -8.41
CA GLY A 46 -18.23 9.76 -9.13
C GLY A 46 -18.05 9.74 -10.63
N GLN A 47 -16.94 9.16 -11.12
CA GLN A 47 -16.69 9.03 -12.56
C GLN A 47 -16.96 7.63 -13.06
N ILE A 48 -17.07 6.68 -12.14
CA ILE A 48 -17.37 5.29 -12.50
C ILE A 48 -18.61 4.86 -11.73
N ASP A 49 -19.18 3.74 -12.17
CA ASP A 49 -20.35 3.19 -11.54
C ASP A 49 -20.09 2.89 -10.07
N GLN A 50 -21.06 3.24 -9.22
CA GLN A 50 -20.91 3.07 -7.77
C GLN A 50 -20.65 1.61 -7.40
N ASP A 51 -21.37 0.69 -8.03
CA ASP A 51 -21.19 -0.73 -7.75
C ASP A 51 -19.78 -1.18 -8.10
N ARG A 52 -19.26 -0.69 -9.21
CA ARG A 52 -17.91 -1.01 -9.62
C ARG A 52 -16.90 -0.41 -8.68
N TYR A 53 -17.12 0.84 -8.27
CA TYR A 53 -16.24 1.49 -7.32
C TYR A 53 -16.14 0.69 -6.01
N ASP A 54 -17.30 0.29 -5.49
CA ASP A 54 -17.36 -0.46 -4.24
C ASP A 54 -16.67 -1.81 -4.37
N SER A 55 -16.89 -2.49 -5.49
CA SER A 55 -16.29 -3.80 -5.74
C SER A 55 -14.78 -3.71 -5.84
N ASP A 56 -14.30 -2.74 -6.62
CA ASP A 56 -12.85 -2.56 -6.80
C ASP A 56 -12.19 -2.16 -5.49
N LEU A 57 -12.83 -1.27 -4.73
CA LEU A 57 -12.30 -0.84 -3.46
C LEU A 57 -12.21 -2.00 -2.48
N GLU A 58 -13.24 -2.83 -2.45
CA GLU A 58 -13.25 -3.99 -1.56
C GLU A 58 -12.09 -4.94 -1.88
N GLU A 59 -11.86 -5.19 -3.17
CA GLU A 59 -10.75 -6.04 -3.57
C GLU A 59 -9.41 -5.49 -3.12
N LEU A 60 -9.22 -4.19 -3.30
CA LEU A 60 -7.97 -3.55 -2.90
C LEU A 60 -7.79 -3.57 -1.39
N LEU A 61 -8.87 -3.38 -0.65
CA LEU A 61 -8.79 -3.42 0.82
C LEU A 61 -8.47 -4.83 1.31
N VAL A 62 -9.00 -5.85 0.67
CA VAL A 62 -8.66 -7.22 1.01
C VAL A 62 -7.19 -7.49 0.72
N GLU A 63 -6.71 -7.04 -0.43
CA GLU A 63 -5.28 -7.18 -0.77
C GLU A 63 -4.42 -6.49 0.25
N LEU A 64 -4.80 -5.29 0.66
CA LEU A 64 -4.03 -4.54 1.65
C LEU A 64 -4.00 -5.29 2.98
N ALA A 65 -5.14 -5.82 3.40
CA ALA A 65 -5.22 -6.56 4.66
C ALA A 65 -4.33 -7.81 4.62
N LEU A 66 -4.36 -8.52 3.50
CA LEU A 66 -3.52 -9.72 3.35
C LEU A 66 -2.05 -9.36 3.34
N THR A 67 -1.69 -8.26 2.68
CA THR A 67 -0.30 -7.82 2.64
C THR A 67 0.17 -7.42 4.03
N ASN A 68 -0.65 -6.66 4.78
CA ASN A 68 -0.31 -6.28 6.14
C ASN A 68 -0.13 -7.50 7.03
N ARG A 69 -1.00 -8.49 6.86
CA ARG A 69 -0.91 -9.72 7.63
C ARG A 69 0.39 -10.45 7.35
N ALA A 70 0.77 -10.51 6.07
CA ALA A 70 2.02 -11.16 5.69
C ALA A 70 3.22 -10.42 6.27
N ILE A 71 3.17 -9.08 6.27
CA ILE A 71 4.23 -8.28 6.86
C ILE A 71 4.36 -8.59 8.36
N GLN A 72 3.23 -8.59 9.07
CA GLN A 72 3.25 -8.85 10.50
C GLN A 72 3.75 -10.26 10.81
N ALA A 73 3.31 -11.24 10.02
CA ALA A 73 3.76 -12.61 10.22
C ALA A 73 5.25 -12.73 10.00
N ARG A 74 5.78 -12.01 9.03
CA ARG A 74 7.21 -12.03 8.74
C ARG A 74 8.01 -11.37 9.86
N GLU A 75 7.50 -10.24 10.36
CA GLU A 75 8.19 -9.51 11.43
C GLU A 75 8.12 -10.27 12.76
N ASP A 76 6.99 -10.92 13.03
CA ASP A 76 6.80 -11.65 14.29
C ASP A 76 7.44 -13.04 14.22
N GLY A 77 7.63 -13.56 13.05
CA GLY A 77 8.10 -14.93 12.85
C GLY A 77 9.58 -15.14 13.18
N ASP A 78 10.28 -14.06 13.41
CA ASP A 78 11.68 -14.17 13.82
C ASP A 78 11.76 -14.33 15.32
#